data_a49f157c3af19e8bfc78b177a5365ea9
#
_entry.id   a49f157c3af19e8bfc78b177a5365ea9
#
_cell.length_a   1.000
_cell.length_b   1.000
_cell.length_c   1.000
_cell.angle_alpha   90.00
_cell.angle_beta   90.00
_cell.angle_gamma   90.00
#
_symmetry.space_group_name_H-M   'P 1'
#
loop_
_entity.id
_entity.type
_entity.pdbx_description
1 polymer ?
#
loop_
_entity_poly.entity_id
_entity_poly.type
_entity_poly.pdbx_seq_one_letter_code
_entity_poly.pdbx_strand_id
1 'polypeptide(L)'
;FYAYAPYKNQDGHPNFDSATASINYDQLFSTRRFYRHVRLEDNIFLSLGLSYSLFDEIGLERLKTSVGQSFYFEDRRVSLENESNQFDTERRTGPVLSVSSQLSQNFTIGANSAWMSNGDNAQRDFQLYYTGEQGNLYNVGYFYRQDIPNQQKQYDQVVASFIQPVSNNWRIMGHAQYDIENNVAREYLLGVNYEACCWGISVYGRSYYNDLDDVNADGVSAKRAIMAEVSLKGLGGFNKKLSSLLENRILG
;
A
#
# COMPACT_ATOMS: atom_id res chain seq x y z
N PHE A 1 -19.65 10.95 -9.50
CA PHE A 1 -19.10 11.81 -8.44
C PHE A 1 -18.55 13.08 -9.08
N TYR A 2 -18.99 14.24 -8.58
CA TYR A 2 -18.48 15.55 -8.97
C TYR A 2 -17.89 16.26 -7.76
N ALA A 3 -16.71 16.85 -7.93
CA ALA A 3 -16.04 17.63 -6.89
C ALA A 3 -15.68 19.03 -7.42
N TYR A 4 -15.79 20.00 -6.54
CA TYR A 4 -15.44 21.39 -6.79
C TYR A 4 -14.58 21.92 -5.64
N ALA A 5 -13.29 22.06 -5.89
CA ALA A 5 -12.33 22.64 -4.95
C ALA A 5 -11.46 23.66 -5.71
N PRO A 6 -11.75 24.96 -5.62
CA PRO A 6 -11.01 25.97 -6.34
C PRO A 6 -9.61 26.15 -5.79
N TYR A 7 -8.67 26.54 -6.64
CA TYR A 7 -7.29 26.80 -6.26
C TYR A 7 -7.18 27.85 -5.12
N LYS A 8 -6.36 27.51 -4.14
CA LYS A 8 -5.85 28.47 -3.14
C LYS A 8 -4.34 28.36 -3.09
N ASN A 9 -3.66 29.51 -3.13
CA ASN A 9 -2.19 29.53 -2.99
C ASN A 9 -1.79 29.04 -1.60
N GLN A 10 -0.87 28.07 -1.55
CA GLN A 10 -0.35 27.42 -0.35
C GLN A 10 1.18 27.41 -0.31
N ASP A 11 1.84 28.20 -1.18
CA ASP A 11 3.31 28.19 -1.34
C ASP A 11 4.07 28.56 -0.07
N GLY A 12 3.44 29.31 0.85
CA GLY A 12 4.02 29.66 2.14
C GLY A 12 3.93 28.57 3.22
N HIS A 13 3.26 27.45 2.94
CA HIS A 13 3.12 26.37 3.91
C HIS A 13 4.14 25.25 3.61
N PRO A 14 5.04 24.92 4.56
CA PRO A 14 6.01 23.85 4.37
C PRO A 14 5.29 22.49 4.28
N ASN A 15 5.78 21.62 3.40
CA ASN A 15 5.32 20.25 3.30
C ASN A 15 6.11 19.38 4.29
N PHE A 16 5.47 18.96 5.39
CA PHE A 16 6.14 18.13 6.39
C PHE A 16 6.02 16.63 6.16
N ASP A 17 4.94 16.17 5.55
CA ASP A 17 4.62 14.73 5.57
C ASP A 17 3.51 14.33 4.58
N SER A 18 3.32 15.07 3.50
CA SER A 18 2.34 14.69 2.46
C SER A 18 3.01 13.87 1.37
N ALA A 19 2.34 12.82 0.96
CA ALA A 19 2.73 11.99 -0.18
C ALA A 19 1.56 11.85 -1.15
N THR A 20 1.85 11.64 -2.42
CA THR A 20 0.82 11.38 -3.44
C THR A 20 0.12 10.06 -3.15
N ALA A 21 -1.21 10.07 -3.16
CA ALA A 21 -2.00 8.86 -2.96
C ALA A 21 -1.87 7.91 -4.16
N SER A 22 -1.90 6.62 -3.87
CA SER A 22 -1.96 5.58 -4.90
C SER A 22 -3.24 5.69 -5.71
N ILE A 23 -3.15 5.57 -7.02
CA ILE A 23 -4.31 5.61 -7.90
C ILE A 23 -5.02 4.26 -7.82
N ASN A 24 -6.24 4.25 -7.29
CA ASN A 24 -7.12 3.08 -7.28
C ASN A 24 -8.57 3.52 -7.55
N TYR A 25 -9.48 2.57 -7.68
CA TYR A 25 -10.87 2.87 -8.00
C TYR A 25 -11.54 3.78 -6.96
N ASP A 26 -11.35 3.52 -5.67
CA ASP A 26 -11.95 4.31 -4.60
C ASP A 26 -11.37 5.73 -4.54
N GLN A 27 -10.10 5.89 -4.92
CA GLN A 27 -9.44 7.18 -5.00
C GLN A 27 -10.04 8.08 -6.08
N LEU A 28 -10.62 7.54 -7.16
CA LEU A 28 -11.32 8.34 -8.17
C LEU A 28 -12.55 9.10 -7.59
N PHE A 29 -13.13 8.59 -6.52
CA PHE A 29 -14.30 9.17 -5.84
C PHE A 29 -13.91 9.90 -4.55
N SER A 30 -12.63 10.19 -4.38
CA SER A 30 -12.09 10.95 -3.26
C SER A 30 -11.74 12.36 -3.72
N THR A 31 -11.93 13.35 -2.85
CA THR A 31 -11.42 14.70 -3.07
C THR A 31 -9.94 14.84 -2.69
N ARG A 32 -9.32 13.78 -2.15
CA ARG A 32 -7.96 13.80 -1.63
C ARG A 32 -7.00 13.12 -2.59
N ARG A 33 -6.09 13.90 -3.18
CA ARG A 33 -4.97 13.40 -4.00
C ARG A 33 -3.72 13.10 -3.15
N PHE A 34 -3.62 13.72 -1.98
CA PHE A 34 -2.48 13.57 -1.08
C PHE A 34 -2.88 12.83 0.20
N TYR A 35 -1.98 12.00 0.70
CA TYR A 35 -2.09 11.46 2.05
C TYR A 35 -1.79 12.56 3.06
N ARG A 36 -2.53 12.55 4.20
CA ARG A 36 -2.48 13.54 5.28
C ARG A 36 -3.04 14.92 4.92
N HIS A 37 -2.97 15.89 5.85
CA HIS A 37 -3.80 17.10 5.78
C HIS A 37 -2.97 18.39 5.55
N VAL A 38 -1.74 18.28 5.07
CA VAL A 38 -0.85 19.43 4.96
C VAL A 38 -1.18 20.30 3.75
N ARG A 39 -1.68 19.71 2.66
CA ARG A 39 -2.12 20.46 1.47
C ARG A 39 -3.57 20.17 1.12
N LEU A 40 -4.30 21.24 0.80
CA LEU A 40 -5.66 21.18 0.28
C LEU A 40 -5.58 21.21 -1.25
N GLU A 41 -6.30 20.32 -1.87
CA GLU A 41 -6.28 20.17 -3.32
C GLU A 41 -7.12 21.21 -4.03
N ASP A 42 -6.74 21.52 -5.27
CA ASP A 42 -7.48 22.29 -6.25
C ASP A 42 -7.99 21.33 -7.34
N ASN A 43 -9.16 20.76 -7.16
CA ASN A 43 -9.71 19.79 -8.08
C ASN A 43 -11.15 20.14 -8.46
N ILE A 44 -11.37 20.41 -9.76
CA ILE A 44 -12.71 20.47 -10.33
C ILE A 44 -12.80 19.31 -11.32
N PHE A 45 -13.51 18.25 -10.94
CA PHE A 45 -13.52 17.02 -11.72
C PHE A 45 -14.84 16.25 -11.62
N LEU A 46 -15.07 15.42 -12.62
CA LEU A 46 -16.14 14.43 -12.67
C LEU A 46 -15.51 13.04 -12.76
N SER A 47 -15.85 12.16 -11.83
CA SER A 47 -15.49 10.75 -11.87
C SER A 47 -16.69 9.90 -12.26
N LEU A 48 -16.48 9.02 -13.22
CA LEU A 48 -17.43 8.01 -13.64
C LEU A 48 -16.86 6.62 -13.35
N GLY A 49 -17.70 5.74 -12.86
CA GLY A 49 -17.29 4.38 -12.56
C GLY A 49 -18.46 3.40 -12.60
N LEU A 50 -18.11 2.16 -12.88
CA LEU A 50 -19.00 1.02 -12.86
C LEU A 50 -18.41 -0.06 -11.96
N SER A 51 -19.24 -0.62 -11.10
CA SER A 51 -18.87 -1.76 -10.25
C SER A 51 -19.86 -2.89 -10.44
N TYR A 52 -19.33 -4.10 -10.47
CA TYR A 52 -20.10 -5.33 -10.54
C TYR A 52 -19.67 -6.25 -9.40
N SER A 53 -20.64 -6.76 -8.63
CA SER A 53 -20.39 -7.68 -7.52
C SER A 53 -21.21 -8.96 -7.70
N LEU A 54 -20.56 -10.09 -7.45
CA LEU A 54 -21.19 -11.41 -7.37
C LEU A 54 -21.23 -11.84 -5.91
N PHE A 55 -22.40 -12.24 -5.47
CA PHE A 55 -22.62 -12.78 -4.13
C PHE A 55 -23.00 -14.26 -4.23
N ASP A 56 -22.60 -15.04 -3.24
CA ASP A 56 -23.06 -16.42 -3.11
C ASP A 56 -24.42 -16.51 -2.40
N GLU A 57 -24.90 -17.76 -2.23
CA GLU A 57 -26.22 -18.03 -1.63
C GLU A 57 -26.35 -17.54 -0.18
N ILE A 58 -25.25 -17.35 0.53
CA ILE A 58 -25.22 -16.85 1.91
C ILE A 58 -24.95 -15.34 1.99
N GLY A 59 -24.88 -14.65 0.84
CA GLY A 59 -24.69 -13.21 0.76
C GLY A 59 -23.23 -12.76 0.88
N LEU A 60 -22.25 -13.66 0.77
CA LEU A 60 -20.84 -13.30 0.77
C LEU A 60 -20.42 -12.83 -0.64
N GLU A 61 -19.75 -11.67 -0.73
CA GLU A 61 -19.21 -11.16 -2.00
C GLU A 61 -18.03 -12.03 -2.47
N ARG A 62 -18.23 -12.74 -3.57
CA ARG A 62 -17.24 -13.65 -4.15
C ARG A 62 -16.34 -12.97 -5.18
N LEU A 63 -16.86 -11.98 -5.87
CA LEU A 63 -16.14 -11.22 -6.87
C LEU A 63 -16.66 -9.78 -6.87
N LYS A 64 -15.77 -8.83 -6.85
CA LYS A 64 -16.06 -7.43 -7.16
C LYS A 64 -15.10 -6.96 -8.23
N THR A 65 -15.63 -6.41 -9.30
CA THR A 65 -14.87 -5.79 -10.38
C THR A 65 -15.35 -4.36 -10.56
N SER A 66 -14.43 -3.42 -10.61
CA SER A 66 -14.76 -2.00 -10.75
C SER A 66 -13.85 -1.37 -11.80
N VAL A 67 -14.42 -0.53 -12.65
CA VAL A 67 -13.69 0.27 -13.63
C VAL A 67 -14.16 1.71 -13.57
N GLY A 68 -13.23 2.65 -13.65
CA GLY A 68 -13.57 4.06 -13.60
C GLY A 68 -12.52 4.97 -14.22
N GLN A 69 -12.90 6.23 -14.38
CA GLN A 69 -12.04 7.28 -14.92
C GLN A 69 -12.50 8.64 -14.40
N SER A 70 -11.56 9.58 -14.22
CA SER A 70 -11.82 10.96 -13.84
C SER A 70 -11.49 11.93 -14.96
N PHE A 71 -12.31 12.97 -15.10
CA PHE A 71 -12.19 14.03 -16.07
C PHE A 71 -12.04 15.36 -15.33
N TYR A 72 -10.96 16.09 -15.59
CA TYR A 72 -10.62 17.35 -14.95
C TYR A 72 -11.01 18.54 -15.84
N PHE A 73 -11.67 19.53 -15.26
CA PHE A 73 -12.13 20.71 -15.96
C PHE A 73 -11.10 21.85 -15.94
N GLU A 74 -10.21 21.84 -14.94
CA GLU A 74 -9.12 22.81 -14.79
C GLU A 74 -7.78 22.10 -14.52
N ASP A 75 -6.69 22.85 -14.73
CA ASP A 75 -5.35 22.37 -14.39
C ASP A 75 -5.17 22.38 -12.87
N ARG A 76 -4.54 21.35 -12.35
CA ARG A 76 -4.26 21.19 -10.92
C ARG A 76 -2.93 21.85 -10.59
N ARG A 77 -2.97 22.95 -9.83
CA ARG A 77 -1.83 23.81 -9.54
C ARG A 77 -1.14 23.48 -8.22
N VAL A 78 -1.85 22.83 -7.28
CA VAL A 78 -1.27 22.41 -6.01
C VAL A 78 -0.42 21.17 -6.21
N SER A 79 0.89 21.28 -5.98
CA SER A 79 1.85 20.18 -6.00
C SER A 79 2.57 20.06 -4.66
N LEU A 80 3.26 18.95 -4.41
CA LEU A 80 4.05 18.76 -3.20
C LEU A 80 5.36 19.56 -3.23
N GLU A 81 5.94 19.78 -4.41
CA GLU A 81 7.27 20.35 -4.61
C GLU A 81 7.25 21.71 -5.34
N ASN A 82 6.11 22.39 -5.41
CA ASN A 82 5.91 23.66 -6.13
C ASN A 82 6.28 23.62 -7.64
N GLU A 83 6.42 22.43 -8.21
CA GLU A 83 6.63 22.22 -9.63
C GLU A 83 5.42 21.52 -10.25
N SER A 84 4.87 22.08 -11.33
CA SER A 84 3.84 21.42 -12.13
C SER A 84 4.47 20.29 -12.93
N ASN A 85 3.83 19.15 -12.97
CA ASN A 85 4.25 18.02 -13.78
C ASN A 85 3.17 17.66 -14.81
N GLN A 86 3.46 16.71 -15.67
CA GLN A 86 2.57 16.28 -16.74
C GLN A 86 1.18 15.87 -16.23
N PHE A 87 1.09 15.33 -15.01
CA PHE A 87 -0.18 14.90 -14.43
C PHE A 87 -1.07 16.05 -13.97
N ASP A 88 -0.48 17.18 -13.61
CA ASP A 88 -1.21 18.34 -13.11
C ASP A 88 -1.96 19.08 -14.22
N THR A 89 -1.51 18.95 -15.46
CA THR A 89 -2.11 19.58 -16.64
C THR A 89 -3.04 18.64 -17.44
N GLU A 90 -3.03 17.34 -17.12
CA GLU A 90 -3.83 16.37 -17.83
C GLU A 90 -5.33 16.52 -17.54
N ARG A 91 -6.14 16.51 -18.60
CA ARG A 91 -7.60 16.71 -18.52
C ARG A 91 -8.37 15.46 -18.12
N ARG A 92 -7.71 14.30 -18.03
CA ARG A 92 -8.32 13.05 -17.59
C ARG A 92 -7.27 12.11 -17.02
N THR A 93 -7.65 11.24 -16.11
CA THR A 93 -6.85 10.05 -15.81
C THR A 93 -6.94 9.06 -16.97
N GLY A 94 -6.06 8.08 -17.05
CA GLY A 94 -6.38 6.86 -17.78
C GLY A 94 -7.45 6.04 -17.03
N PRO A 95 -7.90 4.93 -17.58
CA PRO A 95 -8.82 4.04 -16.90
C PRO A 95 -8.15 3.43 -15.66
N VAL A 96 -8.96 3.16 -14.65
CA VAL A 96 -8.55 2.44 -13.42
C VAL A 96 -9.41 1.21 -13.29
N LEU A 97 -8.79 0.06 -13.14
CA LEU A 97 -9.43 -1.24 -12.94
C LEU A 97 -9.09 -1.76 -11.54
N SER A 98 -10.08 -2.24 -10.84
CA SER A 98 -9.93 -2.95 -9.55
C SER A 98 -10.71 -4.25 -9.59
N VAL A 99 -10.07 -5.32 -9.15
CA VAL A 99 -10.69 -6.65 -9.03
C VAL A 99 -10.36 -7.20 -7.65
N SER A 100 -11.36 -7.63 -6.92
CA SER A 100 -11.19 -8.39 -5.69
C SER A 100 -12.05 -9.66 -5.74
N SER A 101 -11.51 -10.77 -5.27
CA SER A 101 -12.23 -12.03 -5.26
C SER A 101 -11.86 -12.87 -4.04
N GLN A 102 -12.90 -13.36 -3.36
CA GLN A 102 -12.76 -14.39 -2.36
C GLN A 102 -12.96 -15.76 -3.03
N LEU A 103 -11.87 -16.36 -3.51
CA LEU A 103 -11.89 -17.64 -4.21
C LEU A 103 -12.42 -18.79 -3.36
N SER A 104 -12.09 -18.76 -2.06
CA SER A 104 -12.59 -19.71 -1.07
C SER A 104 -12.65 -19.02 0.29
N GLN A 105 -13.03 -19.74 1.34
CA GLN A 105 -13.01 -19.23 2.72
C GLN A 105 -11.60 -18.80 3.16
N ASN A 106 -10.57 -19.38 2.55
CA ASN A 106 -9.18 -19.20 2.93
C ASN A 106 -8.37 -18.31 1.98
N PHE A 107 -8.81 -18.17 0.70
CA PHE A 107 -8.06 -17.46 -0.33
C PHE A 107 -8.77 -16.20 -0.80
N THR A 108 -8.05 -15.07 -0.74
CA THR A 108 -8.48 -13.78 -1.28
C THR A 108 -7.44 -13.27 -2.28
N ILE A 109 -7.90 -12.79 -3.42
CA ILE A 109 -7.07 -12.13 -4.44
C ILE A 109 -7.52 -10.68 -4.58
N GLY A 110 -6.57 -9.77 -4.67
CA GLY A 110 -6.76 -8.39 -5.07
C GLY A 110 -5.87 -8.03 -6.26
N ALA A 111 -6.41 -7.28 -7.21
CA ALA A 111 -5.64 -6.74 -8.32
C ALA A 111 -6.13 -5.34 -8.67
N ASN A 112 -5.21 -4.40 -8.83
CA ASN A 112 -5.50 -3.05 -9.27
C ASN A 112 -4.56 -2.70 -10.43
N SER A 113 -5.07 -1.97 -11.40
CA SER A 113 -4.27 -1.40 -12.47
C SER A 113 -4.78 -0.01 -12.82
N ALA A 114 -3.87 0.94 -12.91
CA ALA A 114 -4.15 2.29 -13.33
C ALA A 114 -3.27 2.64 -14.53
N TRP A 115 -3.87 3.29 -15.51
CA TRP A 115 -3.18 3.77 -16.70
C TRP A 115 -3.09 5.29 -16.70
N MET A 116 -2.15 5.82 -17.45
CA MET A 116 -2.09 7.22 -17.80
C MET A 116 -3.07 7.55 -18.95
N SER A 117 -3.30 8.81 -19.18
CA SER A 117 -4.15 9.27 -20.28
C SER A 117 -3.61 8.90 -21.67
N ASN A 118 -2.28 8.74 -21.81
CA ASN A 118 -1.60 8.28 -23.02
C ASN A 118 -1.65 6.77 -23.24
N GLY A 119 -2.19 6.01 -22.27
CA GLY A 119 -2.29 4.56 -22.32
C GLY A 119 -1.15 3.79 -21.66
N ASP A 120 -0.10 4.47 -21.20
CA ASP A 120 0.97 3.83 -20.44
C ASP A 120 0.46 3.34 -19.08
N ASN A 121 1.09 2.29 -18.56
CA ASN A 121 0.70 1.73 -17.28
C ASN A 121 1.38 2.46 -16.13
N ALA A 122 0.61 3.22 -15.36
CA ALA A 122 1.12 4.01 -14.24
C ALA A 122 1.34 3.17 -12.97
N GLN A 123 0.47 2.16 -12.76
CA GLN A 123 0.47 1.34 -11.55
C GLN A 123 -0.14 -0.03 -11.81
N ARG A 124 0.42 -1.06 -11.18
CA ARG A 124 -0.13 -2.41 -11.10
C ARG A 124 0.14 -2.97 -9.72
N ASP A 125 -0.91 -3.45 -9.10
CA ASP A 125 -0.83 -4.12 -7.81
C ASP A 125 -1.54 -5.46 -7.93
N PHE A 126 -0.91 -6.51 -7.45
CA PHE A 126 -1.52 -7.83 -7.33
C PHE A 126 -1.19 -8.38 -5.96
N GLN A 127 -2.17 -8.94 -5.27
CA GLN A 127 -2.00 -9.52 -3.95
C GLN A 127 -2.80 -10.80 -3.82
N LEU A 128 -2.19 -11.80 -3.23
CA LEU A 128 -2.79 -13.07 -2.87
C LEU A 128 -2.64 -13.28 -1.37
N TYR A 129 -3.75 -13.46 -0.68
CA TYR A 129 -3.81 -13.74 0.74
C TYR A 129 -4.36 -15.15 0.98
N TYR A 130 -3.73 -15.84 1.90
CA TYR A 130 -4.24 -17.08 2.46
C TYR A 130 -4.35 -16.98 3.97
N THR A 131 -5.52 -17.31 4.50
CA THR A 131 -5.80 -17.38 5.95
C THR A 131 -6.26 -18.77 6.28
N GLY A 132 -5.46 -19.52 7.03
CA GLY A 132 -5.81 -20.87 7.45
C GLY A 132 -6.52 -20.91 8.79
N GLU A 133 -7.21 -22.03 9.06
CA GLU A 133 -8.03 -22.22 10.27
C GLU A 133 -7.22 -22.16 11.58
N GLN A 134 -5.96 -22.51 11.55
CA GLN A 134 -5.06 -22.49 12.72
C GLN A 134 -4.40 -21.11 12.95
N GLY A 135 -4.82 -20.06 12.20
CA GLY A 135 -4.25 -18.72 12.28
C GLY A 135 -2.92 -18.58 11.52
N ASN A 136 -2.64 -19.47 10.56
CA ASN A 136 -1.59 -19.31 9.59
C ASN A 136 -2.02 -18.29 8.52
N LEU A 137 -1.13 -17.36 8.21
CA LEU A 137 -1.32 -16.31 7.23
C LEU A 137 -0.16 -16.35 6.23
N TYR A 138 -0.48 -16.28 4.95
CA TYR A 138 0.50 -16.12 3.89
C TYR A 138 0.02 -15.03 2.93
N ASN A 139 0.93 -14.15 2.57
CA ASN A 139 0.68 -13.09 1.61
C ASN A 139 1.81 -13.08 0.58
N VAL A 140 1.44 -12.96 -0.69
CA VAL A 140 2.36 -12.67 -1.80
C VAL A 140 1.78 -11.52 -2.58
N GLY A 141 2.58 -10.48 -2.79
CA GLY A 141 2.20 -9.29 -3.53
C GLY A 141 3.24 -8.93 -4.59
N TYR A 142 2.75 -8.37 -5.68
CA TYR A 142 3.53 -7.73 -6.72
C TYR A 142 3.06 -6.28 -6.85
N PHE A 143 3.99 -5.34 -6.87
CA PHE A 143 3.70 -3.91 -6.92
C PHE A 143 4.61 -3.24 -7.94
N TYR A 144 4.01 -2.62 -8.93
CA TYR A 144 4.69 -1.81 -9.92
C TYR A 144 4.16 -0.39 -9.90
N ARG A 145 5.07 0.59 -9.95
CA ARG A 145 4.77 2.01 -10.17
C ARG A 145 5.76 2.59 -11.14
N GLN A 146 5.25 3.33 -12.10
CA GLN A 146 6.08 4.07 -13.04
C GLN A 146 6.73 5.26 -12.36
N ASP A 147 7.94 5.62 -12.80
CA ASP A 147 8.58 6.87 -12.42
C ASP A 147 7.75 8.06 -12.93
N ILE A 148 7.44 8.94 -12.01
CA ILE A 148 6.75 10.19 -12.29
C ILE A 148 7.63 11.30 -11.72
N PRO A 149 8.27 12.13 -12.58
CA PRO A 149 9.14 13.19 -12.13
C PRO A 149 8.48 14.03 -11.02
N ASN A 150 9.21 14.30 -9.96
CA ASN A 150 8.80 15.10 -8.80
C ASN A 150 7.58 14.59 -8.00
N GLN A 151 7.08 13.37 -8.30
CA GLN A 151 5.97 12.78 -7.55
C GLN A 151 6.31 11.44 -6.91
N GLN A 152 6.86 10.53 -7.67
CA GLN A 152 7.23 9.19 -7.20
C GLN A 152 8.36 8.61 -8.03
N LYS A 153 9.24 7.85 -7.37
CA LYS A 153 10.24 7.04 -8.06
C LYS A 153 9.62 5.73 -8.53
N GLN A 154 10.11 5.25 -9.67
CA GLN A 154 9.76 3.92 -10.14
C GLN A 154 10.11 2.88 -9.09
N TYR A 155 9.24 1.91 -8.92
CA TYR A 155 9.58 0.68 -8.25
C TYR A 155 8.85 -0.51 -8.84
N ASP A 156 9.51 -1.64 -8.80
CA ASP A 156 9.02 -2.94 -9.26
C ASP A 156 9.41 -3.97 -8.21
N GLN A 157 8.44 -4.45 -7.43
CA GLN A 157 8.71 -5.21 -6.22
C GLN A 157 7.82 -6.43 -6.08
N VAL A 158 8.42 -7.50 -5.55
CA VAL A 158 7.70 -8.63 -4.98
C VAL A 158 7.84 -8.61 -3.48
N VAL A 159 6.73 -8.84 -2.80
CA VAL A 159 6.64 -8.92 -1.35
C VAL A 159 6.08 -10.30 -0.99
N ALA A 160 6.68 -10.95 -0.01
CA ALA A 160 6.16 -12.18 0.57
C ALA A 160 6.19 -12.08 2.09
N SER A 161 5.11 -12.51 2.73
CA SER A 161 5.00 -12.50 4.19
C SER A 161 4.29 -13.75 4.68
N PHE A 162 4.66 -14.22 5.85
CA PHE A 162 3.97 -15.34 6.47
C PHE A 162 3.95 -15.26 7.99
N ILE A 163 2.92 -15.82 8.57
CA ILE A 163 2.82 -16.17 9.99
C ILE A 163 2.41 -17.63 10.05
N GLN A 164 3.23 -18.45 10.68
CA GLN A 164 3.01 -19.89 10.83
C GLN A 164 2.97 -20.26 12.31
N PRO A 165 1.82 -20.66 12.86
CA PRO A 165 1.76 -21.32 14.15
C PRO A 165 2.52 -22.66 14.11
N VAL A 166 3.41 -22.88 15.05
CA VAL A 166 4.18 -24.13 15.22
C VAL A 166 3.60 -24.95 16.35
N SER A 167 3.03 -24.27 17.35
CA SER A 167 2.29 -24.87 18.45
C SER A 167 1.26 -23.86 18.98
N ASN A 168 0.52 -24.24 20.02
CA ASN A 168 -0.48 -23.36 20.63
C ASN A 168 0.09 -22.02 21.12
N ASN A 169 1.38 -21.98 21.45
CA ASN A 169 2.05 -20.82 22.02
C ASN A 169 3.12 -20.23 21.13
N TRP A 170 3.61 -20.95 20.11
CA TRP A 170 4.73 -20.53 19.28
C TRP A 170 4.28 -20.24 17.85
N ARG A 171 4.73 -19.10 17.33
CA ARG A 171 4.56 -18.72 15.92
C ARG A 171 5.91 -18.31 15.31
N ILE A 172 6.13 -18.69 14.08
CA ILE A 172 7.23 -18.18 13.25
C ILE A 172 6.64 -17.17 12.30
N MET A 173 7.33 -16.07 12.05
CA MET A 173 6.92 -15.02 11.15
C MET A 173 8.07 -14.61 10.25
N GLY A 174 7.75 -14.27 9.01
CA GLY A 174 8.74 -13.78 8.06
C GLY A 174 8.13 -12.78 7.10
N HIS A 175 8.99 -11.91 6.61
CA HIS A 175 8.69 -10.92 5.58
C HIS A 175 9.91 -10.76 4.69
N ALA A 176 9.69 -10.69 3.39
CA ALA A 176 10.72 -10.42 2.40
C ALA A 176 10.17 -9.44 1.36
N GLN A 177 10.96 -8.45 1.00
CA GLN A 177 10.68 -7.48 -0.05
C GLN A 177 11.87 -7.44 -1.00
N TYR A 178 11.63 -7.74 -2.26
CA TYR A 178 12.62 -7.80 -3.30
C TYR A 178 12.31 -6.80 -4.41
N ASP A 179 13.28 -5.97 -4.74
CA ASP A 179 13.24 -5.01 -5.82
C ASP A 179 13.74 -5.70 -7.10
N ILE A 180 12.87 -5.88 -8.07
CA ILE A 180 13.17 -6.58 -9.32
C ILE A 180 14.04 -5.71 -10.23
N GLU A 181 13.75 -4.40 -10.28
CA GLU A 181 14.47 -3.46 -11.13
C GLU A 181 15.93 -3.35 -10.74
N ASN A 182 16.19 -3.18 -9.44
CA ASN A 182 17.54 -3.03 -8.90
C ASN A 182 18.20 -4.38 -8.54
N ASN A 183 17.47 -5.48 -8.67
CA ASN A 183 17.91 -6.84 -8.37
C ASN A 183 18.46 -6.98 -6.94
N VAL A 184 17.76 -6.40 -5.96
CA VAL A 184 18.20 -6.35 -4.57
C VAL A 184 17.07 -6.64 -3.60
N ALA A 185 17.41 -7.33 -2.52
CA ALA A 185 16.50 -7.51 -1.41
C ALA A 185 16.49 -6.25 -0.53
N ARG A 186 15.37 -5.55 -0.52
CA ARG A 186 15.19 -4.31 0.23
C ARG A 186 14.98 -4.54 1.72
N GLU A 187 14.26 -5.60 2.05
CA GLU A 187 14.00 -5.95 3.43
C GLU A 187 13.84 -7.47 3.59
N TYR A 188 14.43 -7.97 4.67
CA TYR A 188 14.14 -9.29 5.21
C TYR A 188 13.85 -9.16 6.70
N LEU A 189 12.83 -9.84 7.15
CA LEU A 189 12.52 -10.01 8.56
C LEU A 189 12.23 -11.48 8.82
N LEU A 190 12.82 -12.03 9.86
CA LEU A 190 12.50 -13.36 10.36
C LEU A 190 12.44 -13.31 11.87
N GLY A 191 11.40 -13.88 12.45
CA GLY A 191 11.19 -13.83 13.88
C GLY A 191 10.38 -14.99 14.43
N VAL A 192 10.42 -15.08 15.74
CA VAL A 192 9.62 -16.02 16.53
C VAL A 192 8.82 -15.24 17.57
N ASN A 193 7.60 -15.68 17.78
CA ASN A 193 6.72 -15.15 18.81
C ASN A 193 6.30 -16.28 19.73
N TYR A 194 6.40 -16.07 21.03
CA TYR A 194 5.83 -16.90 22.07
C TYR A 194 4.70 -16.15 22.76
N GLU A 195 3.57 -16.78 22.92
CA GLU A 195 2.38 -16.18 23.51
C GLU A 195 1.81 -17.08 24.60
N ALA A 196 1.77 -16.55 25.83
CA ALA A 196 1.10 -17.17 26.98
C ALA A 196 -0.27 -16.48 27.22
N CYS A 197 -1.01 -16.91 28.26
CA CYS A 197 -2.31 -16.33 28.57
C CYS A 197 -2.27 -14.81 28.82
N CYS A 198 -1.24 -14.32 29.48
CA CYS A 198 -1.19 -12.96 30.02
C CYS A 198 0.01 -12.13 29.50
N TRP A 199 0.97 -12.74 28.84
CA TRP A 199 2.14 -12.08 28.27
C TRP A 199 2.59 -12.75 26.97
N GLY A 200 3.37 -12.03 26.19
CA GLY A 200 4.01 -12.54 24.98
C GLY A 200 5.41 -11.96 24.82
N ILE A 201 6.26 -12.66 24.10
CA ILE A 201 7.58 -12.19 23.69
C ILE A 201 7.78 -12.48 22.21
N SER A 202 8.27 -11.50 21.49
CA SER A 202 8.68 -11.64 20.09
C SER A 202 10.15 -11.28 19.96
N VAL A 203 10.91 -12.10 19.23
CA VAL A 203 12.31 -11.82 18.88
C VAL A 203 12.42 -11.96 17.37
N TYR A 204 12.98 -10.94 16.73
CA TYR A 204 13.14 -10.94 15.28
C TYR A 204 14.41 -10.24 14.81
N GLY A 205 15.00 -10.80 13.76
CA GLY A 205 16.09 -10.19 13.00
C GLY A 205 15.53 -9.47 11.79
N ARG A 206 16.08 -8.29 11.49
CA ARG A 206 15.71 -7.48 10.33
C ARG A 206 16.97 -7.01 9.61
N SER A 207 16.96 -7.09 8.28
CA SER A 207 17.93 -6.46 7.39
C SER A 207 17.18 -5.58 6.40
N TYR A 208 17.54 -4.31 6.27
CA TYR A 208 16.78 -3.36 5.47
C TYR A 208 17.62 -2.18 4.99
N TYR A 209 17.17 -1.55 3.89
CA TYR A 209 17.60 -0.23 3.45
C TYR A 209 16.62 0.84 3.90
N ASN A 210 17.10 2.02 4.29
CA ASN A 210 16.20 3.10 4.74
C ASN A 210 15.47 3.76 3.58
N ASP A 211 16.16 3.94 2.46
CA ASP A 211 15.67 4.68 1.32
C ASP A 211 15.87 3.90 0.02
N LEU A 212 15.11 4.25 -1.03
CA LEU A 212 15.27 3.69 -2.37
C LEU A 212 16.65 4.03 -2.97
N ASP A 213 17.12 5.23 -2.68
CA ASP A 213 18.42 5.71 -3.15
C ASP A 213 19.59 4.97 -2.48
N ASP A 214 19.41 4.49 -1.26
CA ASP A 214 20.42 3.72 -0.52
C ASP A 214 20.79 2.41 -1.22
N VAL A 215 19.88 1.85 -2.02
CA VAL A 215 20.07 0.55 -2.70
C VAL A 215 21.18 0.59 -3.75
N ASN A 216 21.31 1.72 -4.45
CA ASN A 216 22.27 1.90 -5.53
C ASN A 216 23.43 2.86 -5.18
N ALA A 217 23.46 3.36 -3.94
CA ALA A 217 24.50 4.27 -3.51
C ALA A 217 25.80 3.52 -3.19
N ASP A 218 26.91 3.97 -3.78
CA ASP A 218 28.23 3.42 -3.49
C ASP A 218 28.57 3.52 -2.00
N GLY A 219 28.87 2.37 -1.39
CA GLY A 219 29.25 2.30 0.03
C GLY A 219 28.11 2.19 1.02
N VAL A 220 26.84 2.17 0.58
CA VAL A 220 25.70 1.96 1.48
C VAL A 220 25.38 0.46 1.57
N SER A 221 25.39 -0.07 2.79
CA SER A 221 25.02 -1.46 3.08
C SER A 221 23.70 -1.53 3.84
N ALA A 222 22.99 -2.64 3.66
CA ALA A 222 21.77 -2.91 4.42
C ALA A 222 22.01 -2.84 5.93
N LYS A 223 21.17 -2.12 6.63
CA LYS A 223 21.17 -2.07 8.10
C LYS A 223 20.65 -3.38 8.65
N ARG A 224 21.25 -3.85 9.73
CA ARG A 224 20.86 -5.08 10.42
C ARG A 224 20.50 -4.76 11.86
N ALA A 225 19.38 -5.31 12.33
CA ALA A 225 18.91 -5.13 13.69
C ALA A 225 18.36 -6.45 14.23
N ILE A 226 18.58 -6.69 15.51
CA ILE A 226 17.86 -7.71 16.27
C ILE A 226 16.99 -6.96 17.27
N MET A 227 15.72 -7.29 17.31
CA MET A 227 14.74 -6.64 18.14
C MET A 227 13.99 -7.66 19.00
N ALA A 228 13.70 -7.27 20.24
CA ALA A 228 12.87 -8.04 21.16
C ALA A 228 11.73 -7.15 21.65
N GLU A 229 10.53 -7.69 21.68
CA GLU A 229 9.34 -7.02 22.17
C GLU A 229 8.65 -7.91 23.21
N VAL A 230 8.27 -7.32 24.32
CA VAL A 230 7.48 -7.98 25.37
C VAL A 230 6.10 -7.34 25.39
N SER A 231 5.06 -8.16 25.30
CA SER A 231 3.68 -7.75 25.38
C SER A 231 3.02 -8.27 26.65
N LEU A 232 2.28 -7.40 27.34
CA LEU A 232 1.48 -7.75 28.50
C LEU A 232 0.01 -7.63 28.16
N LYS A 233 -0.72 -8.75 28.17
CA LYS A 233 -2.16 -8.77 27.92
C LYS A 233 -2.91 -8.25 29.15
N GLY A 234 -3.76 -7.24 28.97
CA GLY A 234 -4.56 -6.67 30.06
C GLY A 234 -4.08 -5.33 30.61
N LEU A 235 -2.86 -4.90 30.32
CA LEU A 235 -2.43 -3.52 30.53
C LEU A 235 -2.65 -2.76 29.22
N GLY A 236 -3.80 -2.11 29.09
CA GLY A 236 -4.18 -1.43 27.84
C GLY A 236 -3.11 -0.48 27.31
N GLY A 237 -2.71 -0.63 26.08
CA GLY A 237 -1.99 0.37 25.29
C GLY A 237 -0.56 0.04 24.84
N PHE A 238 0.12 -0.96 25.37
CA PHE A 238 1.53 -1.23 25.01
C PHE A 238 1.73 -2.25 23.87
N ASN A 239 0.66 -2.78 23.31
CA ASN A 239 0.68 -4.03 22.51
C ASN A 239 0.63 -3.84 20.99
N LYS A 240 0.98 -2.68 20.42
CA LYS A 240 0.66 -2.42 19.01
C LYS A 240 1.82 -2.37 18.00
N LYS A 241 3.10 -2.40 18.41
CA LYS A 241 4.16 -2.11 17.44
C LYS A 241 4.52 -3.26 16.51
N LEU A 242 4.68 -4.47 16.99
CA LEU A 242 5.07 -5.59 16.12
C LEU A 242 3.88 -6.22 15.40
N SER A 243 2.77 -6.48 16.11
CA SER A 243 1.54 -6.94 15.46
C SER A 243 1.03 -5.94 14.43
N SER A 244 1.08 -4.63 14.75
CA SER A 244 0.68 -3.60 13.78
C SER A 244 1.66 -3.41 12.62
N LEU A 245 2.95 -3.61 12.82
CA LEU A 245 3.92 -3.60 11.71
C LEU A 245 3.71 -4.79 10.78
N LEU A 246 3.41 -5.96 11.32
CA LEU A 246 3.12 -7.16 10.52
C LEU A 246 1.70 -7.14 9.97
N GLU A 247 0.70 -6.75 10.75
CA GLU A 247 -0.67 -6.57 10.29
C GLU A 247 -0.76 -5.53 9.19
N ASN A 248 -0.14 -4.36 9.36
CA ASN A 248 -0.10 -3.33 8.32
C ASN A 248 0.71 -3.74 7.08
N ARG A 249 1.63 -4.70 7.19
CA ARG A 249 2.42 -5.20 6.05
C ARG A 249 1.88 -6.47 5.43
N ILE A 250 1.06 -7.21 6.17
CA ILE A 250 0.42 -8.45 5.69
C ILE A 250 -1.01 -8.17 5.22
N LEU A 251 -1.72 -7.25 5.87
CA LEU A 251 -3.13 -6.94 5.59
C LEU A 251 -3.33 -5.60 4.87
N GLY A 252 -2.29 -4.73 4.83
CA GLY A 252 -2.32 -3.39 4.29
C GLY A 252 -2.16 -3.24 2.87
#